data_a1e15a77c73b5fa16e85b6d2a54c1996
#
_entry.id   a1e15a77c73b5fa16e85b6d2a54c1996
#
_cell.length_a   1.000
_cell.length_b   1.000
_cell.length_c   1.000
_cell.angle_alpha   90.00
_cell.angle_beta   90.00
_cell.angle_gamma   90.00
#
_symmetry.space_group_name_H-M   'P 1'
#
loop_
_entity.id
_entity.type
_entity.pdbx_description
1 polymer ?
#
loop_
_entity_poly.entity_id
_entity_poly.type
_entity_poly.pdbx_seq_one_letter_code
_entity_poly.pdbx_strand_id
1 'polypeptide(L)'
;MKISITLLATLLLSLPLLSQNDAASKAILDKAFAGFEASKGIRLSFQTTIMESDGTEYPSESGVAYIRGNRFKLVMETMDIWFDGVTQWVLIKEANEVNISNPTRQEIAAVSPLALLGMYKSGYSLKAPVSATVNGKNVYQIQMTPTAGNKDFTSVIASIDKKSHTLVQVILTTVNGVKTKIDITGYNPGHQFDEPFFRFDKALYPDVEIVDLR
;
A
#
# COMPACT_ATOMS: atom_id res chain seq x y z
N MET A 1 30.07 30.63 -62.51
CA MET A 1 29.64 30.90 -61.13
C MET A 1 28.89 29.68 -60.63
N LYS A 2 29.53 28.78 -59.89
CA LYS A 2 28.92 27.53 -59.41
C LYS A 2 28.53 27.72 -57.94
N ILE A 3 27.24 27.66 -57.66
CA ILE A 3 26.69 27.77 -56.31
C ILE A 3 26.57 26.33 -55.78
N SER A 4 27.40 25.98 -54.80
CA SER A 4 27.33 24.70 -54.08
C SER A 4 26.32 24.87 -52.94
N ILE A 5 25.19 24.17 -53.02
CA ILE A 5 24.20 24.06 -51.92
C ILE A 5 24.64 22.92 -51.03
N THR A 6 25.16 23.25 -49.84
CA THR A 6 25.47 22.28 -48.78
C THR A 6 24.18 21.95 -48.02
N LEU A 7 23.66 20.75 -48.22
CA LEU A 7 22.50 20.23 -47.53
C LEU A 7 22.91 19.78 -46.11
N LEU A 8 22.59 20.57 -45.09
CA LEU A 8 22.83 20.21 -43.68
C LEU A 8 21.70 19.28 -43.21
N ALA A 9 21.97 17.98 -43.18
CA ALA A 9 21.08 16.97 -42.66
C ALA A 9 21.09 17.01 -41.11
N THR A 10 20.09 17.63 -40.50
CA THR A 10 19.83 17.56 -39.05
C THR A 10 19.28 16.17 -38.71
N LEU A 11 20.16 15.32 -38.20
CA LEU A 11 19.81 14.01 -37.62
C LEU A 11 19.12 14.24 -36.27
N LEU A 12 17.79 14.24 -36.23
CA LEU A 12 17.00 14.20 -35.00
C LEU A 12 17.22 12.83 -34.34
N LEU A 13 18.12 12.77 -33.35
CA LEU A 13 18.21 11.64 -32.45
C LEU A 13 16.93 11.62 -31.58
N SER A 14 15.97 10.82 -31.99
CA SER A 14 14.87 10.41 -31.12
C SER A 14 15.45 9.45 -30.06
N LEU A 15 15.85 10.03 -28.90
CA LEU A 15 16.16 9.24 -27.71
C LEU A 15 14.87 8.51 -27.29
N PRO A 16 14.89 7.18 -27.14
CA PRO A 16 13.77 6.50 -26.54
C PRO A 16 13.61 7.06 -25.13
N LEU A 17 12.47 7.69 -24.83
CA LEU A 17 12.03 7.95 -23.48
C LEU A 17 11.81 6.58 -22.83
N LEU A 18 12.89 5.97 -22.36
CA LEU A 18 12.80 4.88 -21.40
C LEU A 18 12.00 5.46 -20.23
N SER A 19 10.89 4.82 -19.91
CA SER A 19 10.08 5.12 -18.74
C SER A 19 10.95 4.91 -17.49
N GLN A 20 11.79 5.90 -17.21
CA GLN A 20 12.55 5.94 -15.97
C GLN A 20 11.57 6.23 -14.85
N ASN A 21 11.66 5.47 -13.75
CA ASN A 21 10.98 5.83 -12.52
C ASN A 21 11.27 7.30 -12.21
N ASP A 22 10.21 8.08 -12.02
CA ASP A 22 10.37 9.48 -11.71
C ASP A 22 11.16 9.65 -10.41
N ALA A 23 12.31 10.31 -10.48
CA ALA A 23 13.23 10.45 -9.36
C ALA A 23 12.60 11.24 -8.19
N ALA A 24 11.73 12.22 -8.49
CA ALA A 24 11.03 12.99 -7.47
C ALA A 24 10.00 12.12 -6.74
N SER A 25 9.23 11.32 -7.47
CA SER A 25 8.29 10.35 -6.89
C SER A 25 8.99 9.33 -6.00
N LYS A 26 10.12 8.80 -6.48
CA LYS A 26 10.93 7.87 -5.68
C LYS A 26 11.41 8.52 -4.39
N ALA A 27 11.95 9.73 -4.44
CA ALA A 27 12.45 10.44 -3.26
C ALA A 27 11.34 10.73 -2.22
N ILE A 28 10.12 11.05 -2.67
CA ILE A 28 8.96 11.28 -1.79
C ILE A 28 8.56 9.97 -1.11
N LEU A 29 8.46 8.87 -1.87
CA LEU A 29 8.10 7.56 -1.33
C LEU A 29 9.18 6.99 -0.40
N ASP A 30 10.48 7.16 -0.74
CA ASP A 30 11.61 6.78 0.11
C ASP A 30 11.54 7.49 1.48
N LYS A 31 11.21 8.80 1.48
CA LYS A 31 11.07 9.58 2.71
C LYS A 31 9.88 9.13 3.55
N ALA A 32 8.73 8.86 2.92
CA ALA A 32 7.55 8.33 3.59
C ALA A 32 7.83 6.95 4.20
N PHE A 33 8.46 6.06 3.44
CA PHE A 33 8.82 4.72 3.87
C PHE A 33 9.84 4.73 5.02
N ALA A 34 10.90 5.54 4.92
CA ALA A 34 11.91 5.67 5.97
C ALA A 34 11.31 6.19 7.29
N GLY A 35 10.39 7.15 7.24
CA GLY A 35 9.66 7.64 8.42
C GLY A 35 8.81 6.56 9.06
N PHE A 36 8.23 5.68 8.25
CA PHE A 36 7.46 4.54 8.73
C PHE A 36 8.35 3.47 9.38
N GLU A 37 9.45 3.09 8.73
CA GLU A 37 10.41 2.10 9.25
C GLU A 37 11.13 2.57 10.53
N ALA A 38 11.46 3.85 10.62
CA ALA A 38 12.14 4.42 11.79
C ALA A 38 11.25 4.46 13.04
N SER A 39 9.95 4.27 12.91
CA SER A 39 9.04 4.26 14.04
C SER A 39 9.18 2.97 14.84
N LYS A 40 9.28 3.12 16.18
CA LYS A 40 9.33 1.98 17.11
C LYS A 40 8.03 1.18 17.14
N GLY A 41 6.94 1.80 16.69
CA GLY A 41 5.63 1.22 16.51
C GLY A 41 4.63 2.29 16.08
N ILE A 42 3.64 1.92 15.31
CA ILE A 42 2.63 2.83 14.76
C ILE A 42 1.25 2.28 15.08
N ARG A 43 0.37 3.17 15.57
CA ARG A 43 -1.07 2.96 15.54
C ARG A 43 -1.66 3.82 14.43
N LEU A 44 -2.32 3.19 13.48
CA LEU A 44 -2.90 3.82 12.31
C LEU A 44 -4.40 3.52 12.28
N SER A 45 -5.24 4.55 12.22
CA SER A 45 -6.67 4.38 11.95
C SER A 45 -6.93 4.61 10.48
N PHE A 46 -7.82 3.82 9.90
CA PHE A 46 -8.13 3.92 8.47
C PHE A 46 -9.61 3.62 8.21
N GLN A 47 -10.05 4.01 7.02
CA GLN A 47 -11.34 3.66 6.45
C GLN A 47 -11.12 3.07 5.06
N THR A 48 -11.73 1.93 4.79
CA THR A 48 -11.67 1.27 3.49
C THR A 48 -13.01 1.38 2.79
N THR A 49 -12.99 1.77 1.52
CA THR A 49 -14.16 1.79 0.64
C THR A 49 -13.85 0.97 -0.60
N ILE A 50 -14.74 0.07 -0.97
CA ILE A 50 -14.63 -0.77 -2.18
C ILE A 50 -15.64 -0.25 -3.20
N MET A 51 -15.18 -0.09 -4.44
CA MET A 51 -15.99 0.30 -5.58
C MET A 51 -15.80 -0.71 -6.70
N GLU A 52 -16.90 -1.29 -7.15
CA GLU A 52 -16.91 -2.21 -8.30
C GLU A 52 -16.60 -1.48 -9.61
N SER A 53 -16.31 -2.26 -10.64
CA SER A 53 -15.99 -1.71 -11.97
C SER A 53 -17.18 -0.99 -12.63
N ASP A 54 -18.40 -1.28 -12.25
CA ASP A 54 -19.64 -0.61 -12.69
C ASP A 54 -19.95 0.67 -11.91
N GLY A 55 -19.13 1.01 -10.89
CA GLY A 55 -19.30 2.18 -10.04
C GLY A 55 -20.11 1.94 -8.78
N THR A 56 -20.59 0.72 -8.52
CA THR A 56 -21.27 0.38 -7.27
C THR A 56 -20.27 0.51 -6.11
N GLU A 57 -20.60 1.34 -5.12
CA GLU A 57 -19.77 1.57 -3.93
C GLU A 57 -20.38 0.83 -2.72
N TYR A 58 -19.56 0.02 -2.06
CA TYR A 58 -19.94 -0.66 -0.82
C TYR A 58 -19.80 0.26 0.39
N PRO A 59 -20.55 0.02 1.48
CA PRO A 59 -20.36 0.71 2.73
C PRO A 59 -18.90 0.66 3.19
N SER A 60 -18.41 1.81 3.65
CA SER A 60 -17.03 1.89 4.13
C SER A 60 -16.88 1.17 5.47
N GLU A 61 -15.78 0.43 5.61
CA GLU A 61 -15.40 -0.24 6.84
C GLU A 61 -14.24 0.51 7.51
N SER A 62 -14.35 0.75 8.81
CA SER A 62 -13.28 1.36 9.61
C SER A 62 -12.41 0.31 10.27
N GLY A 63 -11.12 0.63 10.41
CA GLY A 63 -10.17 -0.26 11.04
C GLY A 63 -9.04 0.46 11.75
N VAL A 64 -8.31 -0.30 12.56
CA VAL A 64 -7.08 0.12 13.22
C VAL A 64 -5.96 -0.88 12.90
N ALA A 65 -4.84 -0.35 12.43
CA ALA A 65 -3.62 -1.11 12.24
C ALA A 65 -2.61 -0.76 13.33
N TYR A 66 -2.01 -1.76 13.94
CA TYR A 66 -0.87 -1.67 14.83
C TYR A 66 0.31 -2.32 14.14
N ILE A 67 1.44 -1.61 14.04
CA ILE A 67 2.55 -2.04 13.19
C ILE A 67 3.87 -1.83 13.92
N ARG A 68 4.77 -2.83 13.85
CA ARG A 68 6.15 -2.75 14.33
C ARG A 68 7.07 -3.58 13.43
N GLY A 69 7.87 -2.88 12.62
CA GLY A 69 8.68 -3.53 11.58
C GLY A 69 7.80 -4.28 10.59
N ASN A 70 8.05 -5.58 10.39
CA ASN A 70 7.25 -6.44 9.51
C ASN A 70 6.05 -7.10 10.20
N ARG A 71 5.80 -6.83 11.49
CA ARG A 71 4.68 -7.38 12.26
C ARG A 71 3.53 -6.41 12.29
N PHE A 72 2.32 -6.93 12.24
CA PHE A 72 1.13 -6.09 12.35
C PHE A 72 -0.05 -6.82 12.98
N LYS A 73 -0.98 -6.02 13.51
CA LYS A 73 -2.33 -6.44 13.87
C LYS A 73 -3.30 -5.48 13.22
N LEU A 74 -4.28 -6.00 12.48
CA LEU A 74 -5.42 -5.25 11.96
C LEU A 74 -6.65 -5.61 12.78
N VAL A 75 -7.42 -4.61 13.15
CA VAL A 75 -8.71 -4.76 13.84
C VAL A 75 -9.76 -4.06 13.01
N MET A 76 -10.69 -4.80 12.47
CA MET A 76 -11.80 -4.33 11.64
C MET A 76 -13.12 -4.82 12.22
N GLU A 77 -14.23 -4.35 11.71
CA GLU A 77 -15.56 -4.78 12.17
C GLU A 77 -15.78 -6.27 11.88
N THR A 78 -15.44 -6.71 10.68
CA THR A 78 -15.71 -8.07 10.18
C THR A 78 -14.61 -9.08 10.52
N MET A 79 -13.36 -8.63 10.70
CA MET A 79 -12.22 -9.50 10.94
C MET A 79 -11.12 -8.85 11.77
N ASP A 80 -10.33 -9.69 12.45
CA ASP A 80 -9.05 -9.31 13.02
C ASP A 80 -7.93 -10.13 12.38
N ILE A 81 -6.79 -9.49 12.10
CA ILE A 81 -5.62 -10.15 11.52
C ILE A 81 -4.42 -9.91 12.41
N TRP A 82 -3.68 -10.96 12.75
CA TRP A 82 -2.37 -10.89 13.39
C TRP A 82 -1.32 -11.46 12.45
N PHE A 83 -0.16 -10.84 12.42
CA PHE A 83 1.01 -11.34 11.70
C PHE A 83 2.27 -11.08 12.52
N ASP A 84 2.98 -12.15 12.88
CA ASP A 84 4.18 -12.07 13.73
C ASP A 84 5.50 -11.97 12.94
N GLY A 85 5.38 -11.87 11.61
CA GLY A 85 6.52 -11.86 10.68
C GLY A 85 6.71 -13.18 9.94
N VAL A 86 6.00 -14.25 10.32
CA VAL A 86 6.03 -15.58 9.70
C VAL A 86 4.63 -16.13 9.55
N THR A 87 3.90 -16.21 10.64
CA THR A 87 2.55 -16.79 10.70
C THR A 87 1.50 -15.69 10.75
N GLN A 88 0.43 -15.89 10.01
CA GLN A 88 -0.76 -15.05 10.02
C GLN A 88 -1.91 -15.83 10.67
N TRP A 89 -2.71 -15.11 11.47
CA TRP A 89 -3.99 -15.55 12.02
C TRP A 89 -5.05 -14.57 11.55
N VAL A 90 -6.12 -15.10 10.96
CA VAL A 90 -7.28 -14.32 10.50
C VAL A 90 -8.52 -14.80 11.24
N LEU A 91 -9.02 -14.01 12.17
CA LEU A 91 -10.30 -14.25 12.82
C LEU A 91 -11.42 -13.66 11.96
N ILE A 92 -12.28 -14.51 11.45
CA ILE A 92 -13.54 -14.16 10.79
C ILE A 92 -14.61 -14.10 11.89
N LYS A 93 -15.03 -12.89 12.27
CA LYS A 93 -15.86 -12.69 13.47
C LYS A 93 -17.25 -13.33 13.37
N GLU A 94 -17.87 -13.22 12.19
CA GLU A 94 -19.21 -13.81 11.96
C GLU A 94 -19.19 -15.34 12.05
N ALA A 95 -18.14 -15.97 11.50
CA ALA A 95 -17.97 -17.42 11.52
C ALA A 95 -17.42 -17.93 12.86
N ASN A 96 -16.88 -17.04 13.72
CA ASN A 96 -16.13 -17.38 14.91
C ASN A 96 -15.00 -18.39 14.63
N GLU A 97 -14.26 -18.17 13.54
CA GLU A 97 -13.23 -19.05 13.02
C GLU A 97 -11.91 -18.33 12.89
N VAL A 98 -10.80 -18.96 13.26
CA VAL A 98 -9.44 -18.46 13.02
C VAL A 98 -8.71 -19.35 12.02
N ASN A 99 -8.36 -18.76 10.90
CA ASN A 99 -7.51 -19.37 9.88
C ASN A 99 -6.04 -19.05 10.17
N ILE A 100 -5.20 -20.10 10.24
CA ILE A 100 -3.75 -19.98 10.46
C ILE A 100 -3.03 -20.33 9.16
N SER A 101 -2.15 -19.46 8.71
CA SER A 101 -1.36 -19.67 7.48
C SER A 101 0.05 -19.09 7.60
N ASN A 102 0.93 -19.50 6.68
CA ASN A 102 2.22 -18.84 6.45
C ASN A 102 2.16 -18.17 5.08
N PRO A 103 1.68 -16.91 5.01
CA PRO A 103 1.41 -16.26 3.75
C PRO A 103 2.68 -15.92 2.99
N THR A 104 2.57 -15.89 1.66
CA THR A 104 3.60 -15.40 0.77
C THR A 104 3.81 -13.89 0.92
N ARG A 105 4.92 -13.37 0.40
CA ARG A 105 5.17 -11.93 0.37
C ARG A 105 4.08 -11.15 -0.37
N GLN A 106 3.49 -11.73 -1.41
CA GLN A 106 2.42 -11.10 -2.19
C GLN A 106 1.13 -10.98 -1.39
N GLU A 107 0.74 -12.05 -0.68
CA GLU A 107 -0.44 -12.03 0.19
C GLU A 107 -0.28 -11.03 1.34
N ILE A 108 0.92 -10.95 1.96
CA ILE A 108 1.21 -9.92 2.97
C ILE A 108 1.16 -8.51 2.37
N ALA A 109 1.63 -8.31 1.14
CA ALA A 109 1.59 -7.00 0.49
C ALA A 109 0.16 -6.48 0.29
N ALA A 110 -0.83 -7.37 0.15
CA ALA A 110 -2.23 -6.98 -0.01
C ALA A 110 -2.87 -6.44 1.28
N VAL A 111 -2.36 -6.83 2.46
CA VAL A 111 -2.98 -6.50 3.76
C VAL A 111 -2.08 -5.66 4.68
N SER A 112 -0.77 -5.62 4.44
CA SER A 112 0.18 -4.88 5.27
C SER A 112 0.33 -3.42 4.81
N PRO A 113 0.02 -2.42 5.65
CA PRO A 113 0.22 -1.01 5.29
C PRO A 113 1.67 -0.65 4.94
N LEU A 114 2.65 -1.28 5.58
CA LEU A 114 4.07 -1.08 5.27
C LEU A 114 4.44 -1.72 3.92
N ALA A 115 3.92 -2.91 3.63
CA ALA A 115 4.18 -3.56 2.36
C ALA A 115 3.52 -2.78 1.20
N LEU A 116 2.30 -2.28 1.37
CA LEU A 116 1.64 -1.39 0.41
C LEU A 116 2.49 -0.13 0.15
N LEU A 117 2.97 0.54 1.20
CA LEU A 117 3.85 1.69 1.04
C LEU A 117 5.18 1.32 0.40
N GLY A 118 5.67 0.10 0.59
CA GLY A 118 6.94 -0.40 0.03
C GLY A 118 6.86 -0.97 -1.40
N MET A 119 5.67 -1.11 -1.98
CA MET A 119 5.45 -1.72 -3.31
C MET A 119 6.29 -1.06 -4.42
N TYR A 120 6.50 0.26 -4.32
CA TYR A 120 7.27 1.01 -5.32
C TYR A 120 8.73 0.57 -5.47
N LYS A 121 9.29 -0.14 -4.48
CA LYS A 121 10.71 -0.56 -4.48
C LYS A 121 11.01 -1.60 -5.56
N SER A 122 10.01 -2.36 -5.97
CA SER A 122 10.17 -3.39 -7.01
C SER A 122 8.84 -3.70 -7.70
N GLY A 123 8.89 -3.96 -9.00
CA GLY A 123 7.72 -4.39 -9.77
C GLY A 123 6.76 -3.28 -10.18
N TYR A 124 7.12 -2.00 -9.99
CA TYR A 124 6.30 -0.85 -10.39
C TYR A 124 7.14 0.22 -11.09
N SER A 125 6.54 0.87 -12.08
CA SER A 125 7.02 2.12 -12.65
C SER A 125 6.29 3.30 -11.99
N LEU A 126 7.02 4.40 -11.75
CA LEU A 126 6.51 5.60 -11.08
C LEU A 126 6.25 6.70 -12.09
N LYS A 127 5.07 7.32 -12.04
CA LYS A 127 4.81 8.58 -12.74
C LYS A 127 5.25 9.77 -11.90
N ALA A 128 5.50 10.91 -12.55
CA ALA A 128 5.79 12.18 -11.87
C ALA A 128 4.72 12.52 -10.82
N PRO A 129 5.10 13.11 -9.68
CA PRO A 129 4.15 13.41 -8.61
C PRO A 129 3.23 14.56 -9.03
N VAL A 130 1.93 14.41 -8.78
CA VAL A 130 0.92 15.44 -9.02
C VAL A 130 0.52 16.06 -7.69
N SER A 131 0.44 17.41 -7.64
CA SER A 131 -0.09 18.11 -6.48
C SER A 131 -1.61 18.00 -6.42
N ALA A 132 -2.14 17.62 -5.27
CA ALA A 132 -3.58 17.49 -5.04
C ALA A 132 -3.94 17.85 -3.59
N THR A 133 -5.25 17.94 -3.32
CA THR A 133 -5.80 18.01 -1.96
C THR A 133 -6.63 16.74 -1.73
N VAL A 134 -6.28 15.97 -0.69
CA VAL A 134 -6.96 14.74 -0.29
C VAL A 134 -7.27 14.82 1.20
N ASN A 135 -8.53 14.63 1.57
CA ASN A 135 -8.99 14.69 2.97
C ASN A 135 -8.54 15.99 3.68
N GLY A 136 -8.61 17.13 2.97
CA GLY A 136 -8.21 18.44 3.49
C GLY A 136 -6.68 18.66 3.60
N LYS A 137 -5.85 17.71 3.18
CA LYS A 137 -4.39 17.83 3.21
C LYS A 137 -3.82 18.06 1.81
N ASN A 138 -2.79 18.90 1.73
CA ASN A 138 -2.02 19.09 0.51
C ASN A 138 -1.06 17.90 0.34
N VAL A 139 -1.22 17.14 -0.73
CA VAL A 139 -0.47 15.90 -0.97
C VAL A 139 0.29 15.92 -2.29
N TYR A 140 1.28 15.02 -2.38
CA TYR A 140 1.77 14.49 -3.64
C TYR A 140 1.02 13.19 -3.94
N GLN A 141 0.31 13.13 -5.06
CA GLN A 141 -0.23 11.88 -5.59
C GLN A 141 0.78 11.26 -6.54
N ILE A 142 1.15 10.03 -6.28
CA ILE A 142 2.10 9.25 -7.07
C ILE A 142 1.40 8.03 -7.60
N GLN A 143 1.26 7.95 -8.91
CA GLN A 143 0.72 6.76 -9.57
C GLN A 143 1.86 5.77 -9.83
N MET A 144 1.64 4.54 -9.38
CA MET A 144 2.48 3.38 -9.59
C MET A 144 1.77 2.42 -10.54
N THR A 145 2.43 2.04 -11.61
CA THR A 145 1.90 1.07 -12.59
C THR A 145 2.75 -0.20 -12.52
N PRO A 146 2.14 -1.37 -12.34
CA PRO A 146 2.88 -2.63 -12.32
C PRO A 146 3.69 -2.82 -13.59
N THR A 147 4.92 -3.30 -13.43
CA THR A 147 5.73 -3.80 -14.53
C THR A 147 5.36 -5.25 -14.86
N ALA A 148 5.90 -5.81 -15.95
CA ALA A 148 5.58 -7.18 -16.37
C ALA A 148 5.80 -8.18 -15.21
N GLY A 149 4.78 -8.99 -14.90
CA GLY A 149 4.81 -10.03 -13.87
C GLY A 149 3.90 -9.81 -12.66
N ASN A 150 3.46 -8.58 -12.36
CA ASN A 150 2.43 -8.35 -11.36
C ASN A 150 1.05 -8.44 -12.03
N LYS A 151 0.20 -9.36 -11.55
CA LYS A 151 -1.11 -9.65 -12.15
C LYS A 151 -2.29 -9.21 -11.27
N ASP A 152 -2.05 -8.68 -10.08
CA ASP A 152 -3.11 -8.42 -9.12
C ASP A 152 -3.71 -7.02 -9.30
N PHE A 153 -2.84 -6.04 -9.59
CA PHE A 153 -3.25 -4.64 -9.75
C PHE A 153 -2.88 -4.10 -11.12
N THR A 154 -3.69 -3.18 -11.64
CA THR A 154 -3.39 -2.38 -12.83
C THR A 154 -2.83 -1.00 -12.46
N SER A 155 -3.17 -0.51 -11.27
CA SER A 155 -2.71 0.80 -10.78
C SER A 155 -2.75 0.85 -9.25
N VAL A 156 -1.77 1.55 -8.69
CA VAL A 156 -1.76 1.96 -7.29
C VAL A 156 -1.49 3.47 -7.23
N ILE A 157 -2.30 4.23 -6.50
CA ILE A 157 -2.07 5.66 -6.27
C ILE A 157 -1.81 5.86 -4.79
N ALA A 158 -0.63 6.38 -4.44
CA ALA A 158 -0.29 6.79 -3.08
C ALA A 158 -0.36 8.30 -2.95
N SER A 159 -1.08 8.79 -1.95
CA SER A 159 -1.18 10.21 -1.59
C SER A 159 -0.35 10.47 -0.34
N ILE A 160 0.73 11.24 -0.47
CA ILE A 160 1.68 11.54 0.60
C ILE A 160 1.54 13.02 1.00
N ASP A 161 1.33 13.28 2.28
CA ASP A 161 1.26 14.64 2.82
C ASP A 161 2.55 15.41 2.55
N LYS A 162 2.45 16.62 1.98
CA LYS A 162 3.60 17.44 1.61
C LYS A 162 4.42 17.92 2.79
N LYS A 163 3.79 18.09 3.96
CA LYS A 163 4.43 18.63 5.16
C LYS A 163 5.05 17.54 6.00
N SER A 164 4.28 16.50 6.33
CA SER A 164 4.69 15.44 7.25
C SER A 164 5.35 14.25 6.55
N HIS A 165 5.19 14.11 5.22
CA HIS A 165 5.58 12.94 4.42
C HIS A 165 4.92 11.63 4.89
N THR A 166 3.77 11.72 5.55
CA THR A 166 3.00 10.55 5.95
C THR A 166 2.01 10.15 4.85
N LEU A 167 1.66 8.88 4.81
CA LEU A 167 0.62 8.36 3.93
C LEU A 167 -0.73 8.92 4.36
N VAL A 168 -1.51 9.43 3.39
CA VAL A 168 -2.86 9.98 3.60
C VAL A 168 -3.92 9.07 3.00
N GLN A 169 -3.64 8.51 1.83
CA GLN A 169 -4.57 7.65 1.11
C GLN A 169 -3.81 6.71 0.18
N VAL A 170 -4.34 5.50 -0.02
CA VAL A 170 -3.96 4.60 -1.10
C VAL A 170 -5.21 4.23 -1.89
N ILE A 171 -5.10 4.19 -3.23
CA ILE A 171 -6.13 3.64 -4.10
C ILE A 171 -5.48 2.50 -4.89
N LEU A 172 -6.03 1.31 -4.74
CA LEU A 172 -5.65 0.10 -5.48
C LEU A 172 -6.69 -0.14 -6.57
N THR A 173 -6.26 -0.43 -7.78
CA THR A 173 -7.17 -0.87 -8.86
C THR A 173 -6.72 -2.23 -9.34
N THR A 174 -7.59 -3.22 -9.25
CA THR A 174 -7.33 -4.59 -9.69
C THR A 174 -7.52 -4.76 -11.20
N VAL A 175 -7.14 -5.91 -11.73
CA VAL A 175 -7.26 -6.20 -13.18
C VAL A 175 -8.70 -6.28 -13.68
N ASN A 176 -9.66 -6.60 -12.81
CA ASN A 176 -11.11 -6.61 -13.11
C ASN A 176 -11.79 -5.25 -12.86
N GLY A 177 -11.01 -4.20 -12.53
CA GLY A 177 -11.49 -2.83 -12.40
C GLY A 177 -12.04 -2.47 -11.01
N VAL A 178 -12.05 -3.40 -10.05
CA VAL A 178 -12.43 -3.10 -8.66
C VAL A 178 -11.42 -2.15 -8.06
N LYS A 179 -11.90 -1.11 -7.37
CA LYS A 179 -11.07 -0.13 -6.68
C LYS A 179 -11.24 -0.27 -5.17
N THR A 180 -10.12 -0.37 -4.47
CA THR A 180 -10.08 -0.28 -3.01
C THR A 180 -9.41 1.03 -2.62
N LYS A 181 -10.17 1.91 -1.98
CA LYS A 181 -9.68 3.17 -1.43
C LYS A 181 -9.45 3.01 0.08
N ILE A 182 -8.26 3.32 0.54
CA ILE A 182 -7.87 3.26 1.95
C ILE A 182 -7.49 4.67 2.39
N ASP A 183 -8.34 5.29 3.19
CA ASP A 183 -8.13 6.62 3.77
C ASP A 183 -7.50 6.51 5.16
N ILE A 184 -6.39 7.16 5.39
CA ILE A 184 -5.73 7.20 6.70
C ILE A 184 -6.36 8.32 7.53
N THR A 185 -7.14 7.95 8.52
CA THR A 185 -7.89 8.88 9.39
C THR A 185 -7.14 9.24 10.67
N GLY A 186 -6.12 8.43 11.06
CA GLY A 186 -5.28 8.70 12.22
C GLY A 186 -3.90 8.08 12.06
N TYR A 187 -2.85 8.81 12.48
CA TYR A 187 -1.47 8.33 12.47
C TYR A 187 -0.79 8.73 13.78
N ASN A 188 -0.42 7.73 14.58
CA ASN A 188 0.24 7.92 15.87
C ASN A 188 1.51 7.05 15.93
N PRO A 189 2.69 7.62 15.65
CA PRO A 189 3.97 6.93 15.75
C PRO A 189 4.44 6.87 17.21
N GLY A 190 5.39 5.96 17.46
CA GLY A 190 6.04 5.84 18.78
C GLY A 190 5.28 4.97 19.78
N HIS A 191 4.27 4.23 19.35
CA HIS A 191 3.63 3.21 20.16
C HIS A 191 4.61 2.10 20.52
N GLN A 192 4.51 1.61 21.77
CA GLN A 192 5.25 0.45 22.22
C GLN A 192 4.31 -0.75 22.31
N PHE A 193 4.76 -1.88 21.79
CA PHE A 193 4.01 -3.13 21.80
C PHE A 193 4.89 -4.23 22.38
N ASP A 194 4.33 -5.08 23.22
CA ASP A 194 4.97 -6.29 23.70
C ASP A 194 5.01 -7.35 22.58
N GLU A 195 5.93 -8.32 22.70
CA GLU A 195 6.08 -9.37 21.67
C GLU A 195 4.80 -10.17 21.39
N PRO A 196 3.99 -10.58 22.41
CA PRO A 196 2.77 -11.33 22.19
C PRO A 196 1.67 -10.57 21.44
N PHE A 197 1.75 -9.22 21.38
CA PHE A 197 0.69 -8.38 20.81
C PHE A 197 0.34 -8.71 19.36
N PHE A 198 1.33 -9.20 18.59
CA PHE A 198 1.18 -9.53 17.17
C PHE A 198 0.87 -11.00 16.91
N ARG A 199 0.49 -11.74 17.94
CA ARG A 199 0.09 -13.15 17.87
C ARG A 199 -1.33 -13.32 18.32
N PHE A 200 -2.00 -14.27 17.72
CA PHE A 200 -3.30 -14.72 18.20
C PHE A 200 -3.12 -15.50 19.52
N ASP A 201 -3.92 -15.15 20.53
CA ASP A 201 -3.94 -15.86 21.80
C ASP A 201 -5.27 -16.64 21.94
N LYS A 202 -5.21 -17.94 21.81
CA LYS A 202 -6.38 -18.85 21.94
C LYS A 202 -7.09 -18.68 23.29
N ALA A 203 -6.37 -18.31 24.37
CA ALA A 203 -6.97 -18.14 25.68
C ALA A 203 -7.98 -17.00 25.75
N LEU A 204 -7.84 -15.98 24.89
CA LEU A 204 -8.78 -14.86 24.76
C LEU A 204 -10.00 -15.22 23.90
N TYR A 205 -9.97 -16.35 23.19
CA TYR A 205 -11.02 -16.78 22.26
C TYR A 205 -11.32 -18.27 22.46
N PRO A 206 -11.86 -18.68 23.63
CA PRO A 206 -11.99 -20.09 24.00
C PRO A 206 -12.83 -20.92 23.03
N ASP A 207 -13.91 -20.31 22.51
CA ASP A 207 -14.90 -21.00 21.67
C ASP A 207 -14.64 -20.89 20.16
N VAL A 208 -13.51 -20.27 19.75
CA VAL A 208 -13.19 -20.09 18.33
C VAL A 208 -12.78 -21.43 17.70
N GLU A 209 -13.28 -21.71 16.50
CA GLU A 209 -12.79 -22.81 15.66
C GLU A 209 -11.43 -22.43 15.07
N ILE A 210 -10.50 -23.39 15.05
CA ILE A 210 -9.16 -23.18 14.47
C ILE A 210 -9.01 -24.04 13.23
N VAL A 211 -8.72 -23.39 12.10
CA VAL A 211 -8.40 -24.03 10.83
C VAL A 211 -6.93 -23.76 10.52
N ASP A 212 -6.08 -24.77 10.65
CA ASP A 212 -4.64 -24.66 10.34
C ASP A 212 -4.39 -25.04 8.87
N LEU A 213 -3.98 -24.06 8.08
CA LEU A 213 -3.72 -24.17 6.64
C LEU A 213 -2.22 -24.20 6.29
N ARG A 214 -1.35 -24.34 7.28
CA ARG A 214 0.11 -24.33 7.08
C ARG A 214 0.64 -25.63 6.49
#